data_52444c00f5bd87c467670e79af127305
#
_entry.id   52444c00f5bd87c467670e79af127305
#
_cell.length_a   1.000
_cell.length_b   1.000
_cell.length_c   1.000
_cell.angle_alpha   90.00
_cell.angle_beta   90.00
_cell.angle_gamma   90.00
#
_symmetry.space_group_name_H-M   'P 1'
#
loop_
_entity.id
_entity.type
_entity.pdbx_description
1 polymer ?
#
loop_
_entity_poly.entity_id
_entity_poly.type
_entity_poly.pdbx_seq_one_letter_code
_entity_poly.pdbx_strand_id
1 'polypeptide(L)'
;MNRPTLRRTLPMLALLLTTYCGGSSSEQFDAKAPDVQFIDQYNPAGKDAHYNGTEYCGPAVLAGMAKARGLSGGLSDADLVNRLAQLAGTDPRSGTTGNGMIAALHSLGMQTDATAGANLPWIDNQLASGHDVIANGDFYSVPGRENPNLHAGHYIAITAAMDGWSSYKVTDPADGKVTSMTDSQIEKFIRSHPQGGFTISGW
;
A
#
# COMPACT_ATOMS: atom_id res chain seq x y z
N MET A 1 65.67 -18.72 -35.45
CA MET A 1 64.16 -18.86 -35.44
C MET A 1 63.56 -17.70 -34.67
N ASN A 2 63.19 -16.65 -35.39
CA ASN A 2 62.64 -15.41 -34.81
C ASN A 2 61.11 -15.50 -34.79
N ARG A 3 60.49 -15.32 -33.59
CA ARG A 3 59.03 -15.20 -33.45
C ARG A 3 58.66 -13.71 -33.46
N PRO A 4 57.66 -13.26 -34.23
CA PRO A 4 57.19 -11.87 -34.19
C PRO A 4 56.24 -11.67 -33.03
N THR A 5 56.45 -10.60 -32.27
CA THR A 5 55.59 -10.08 -31.21
C THR A 5 54.40 -9.29 -31.82
N LEU A 6 53.20 -9.80 -31.62
CA LEU A 6 51.95 -9.15 -32.04
C LEU A 6 51.55 -8.10 -31.00
N ARG A 7 51.71 -6.79 -31.31
CA ARG A 7 51.18 -5.70 -30.53
C ARG A 7 49.66 -5.57 -30.79
N ARG A 8 48.87 -5.86 -29.80
CA ARG A 8 47.41 -5.56 -29.80
C ARG A 8 47.20 -4.09 -29.36
N THR A 9 46.78 -3.25 -30.30
CA THR A 9 46.22 -1.91 -30.01
C THR A 9 44.76 -2.08 -29.58
N LEU A 10 44.48 -1.67 -28.33
CA LEU A 10 43.10 -1.54 -27.86
C LEU A 10 42.51 -0.22 -28.40
N PRO A 11 41.31 -0.20 -28.95
CA PRO A 11 40.62 1.04 -29.25
C PRO A 11 40.11 1.71 -27.94
N MET A 12 40.48 2.98 -27.79
CA MET A 12 40.02 3.85 -26.72
C MET A 12 38.54 4.18 -26.99
N LEU A 13 37.65 3.57 -26.20
CA LEU A 13 36.18 3.87 -26.27
C LEU A 13 35.94 5.21 -25.55
N ALA A 14 35.72 6.26 -26.34
CA ALA A 14 35.33 7.56 -25.81
C ALA A 14 33.93 7.48 -25.22
N LEU A 15 33.82 7.59 -23.89
CA LEU A 15 32.59 7.67 -23.15
C LEU A 15 32.00 9.08 -23.31
N LEU A 16 31.06 9.26 -24.19
CA LEU A 16 30.28 10.50 -24.32
C LEU A 16 29.34 10.61 -23.10
N LEU A 17 29.72 11.40 -22.11
CA LEU A 17 28.85 11.85 -21.04
C LEU A 17 27.88 12.88 -21.61
N THR A 18 26.70 12.44 -21.98
CA THR A 18 25.55 13.34 -22.23
C THR A 18 24.99 13.74 -20.87
N THR A 19 25.31 14.96 -20.43
CA THR A 19 24.60 15.64 -19.34
C THR A 19 23.16 15.92 -19.79
N TYR A 20 22.24 15.08 -19.37
CA TYR A 20 20.80 15.31 -19.55
C TYR A 20 20.32 16.19 -18.40
N CYS A 21 20.29 17.52 -18.61
CA CYS A 21 19.56 18.46 -17.78
C CYS A 21 18.11 18.50 -18.24
N GLY A 22 17.28 17.64 -17.64
CA GLY A 22 15.84 17.64 -17.79
C GLY A 22 15.22 17.37 -16.43
N GLY A 23 14.93 18.46 -15.67
CA GLY A 23 14.29 18.36 -14.37
C GLY A 23 12.81 18.00 -14.51
N SER A 24 12.49 16.71 -14.44
CA SER A 24 11.26 16.26 -13.82
C SER A 24 11.71 15.60 -12.52
N SER A 25 11.23 16.10 -11.39
CA SER A 25 11.38 15.43 -10.10
C SER A 25 10.59 14.11 -10.19
N SER A 26 11.25 13.06 -10.71
CA SER A 26 10.72 11.71 -10.57
C SER A 26 10.78 11.38 -9.08
N GLU A 27 9.64 11.14 -8.46
CA GLU A 27 9.60 10.58 -7.11
C GLU A 27 10.51 9.34 -7.11
N GLN A 28 11.56 9.39 -6.29
CA GLN A 28 12.49 8.28 -6.16
C GLN A 28 11.94 7.31 -5.13
N PHE A 29 11.51 6.14 -5.58
CA PHE A 29 11.08 5.07 -4.70
C PHE A 29 12.27 4.16 -4.35
N ASP A 30 12.45 3.90 -3.05
CA ASP A 30 13.45 2.94 -2.53
C ASP A 30 12.93 1.50 -2.66
N ALA A 31 11.61 1.31 -2.51
CA ALA A 31 10.90 0.07 -2.80
C ALA A 31 9.44 0.36 -3.14
N LYS A 32 8.86 -0.45 -4.02
CA LYS A 32 7.49 -0.25 -4.50
C LYS A 32 6.78 -1.57 -4.74
N ALA A 33 5.63 -1.75 -4.09
CA ALA A 33 4.64 -2.75 -4.44
C ALA A 33 3.83 -2.32 -5.69
N PRO A 34 2.98 -3.17 -6.29
CA PRO A 34 2.04 -2.74 -7.31
C PRO A 34 1.25 -1.50 -6.86
N ASP A 35 0.94 -0.58 -7.80
CA ASP A 35 0.19 0.63 -7.47
C ASP A 35 -1.24 0.27 -7.05
N VAL A 36 -1.48 0.16 -5.74
CA VAL A 36 -2.81 -0.04 -5.18
C VAL A 36 -3.71 1.10 -5.66
N GLN A 37 -4.77 0.74 -6.39
CA GLN A 37 -5.69 1.72 -6.91
C GLN A 37 -6.54 2.28 -5.77
N PHE A 38 -6.72 3.60 -5.80
CA PHE A 38 -7.65 4.21 -4.88
C PHE A 38 -9.08 3.78 -5.20
N ILE A 39 -9.82 3.34 -4.18
CA ILE A 39 -11.27 3.13 -4.22
C ILE A 39 -11.87 3.85 -3.02
N ASP A 40 -12.81 4.76 -3.29
CA ASP A 40 -13.50 5.53 -2.27
C ASP A 40 -14.41 4.61 -1.44
N GLN A 41 -14.18 4.53 -0.13
CA GLN A 41 -15.01 3.73 0.77
C GLN A 41 -16.43 4.26 0.89
N TYR A 42 -16.66 5.56 0.66
CA TYR A 42 -17.99 6.20 0.79
C TYR A 42 -18.77 6.20 -0.53
N ASN A 43 -18.09 6.06 -1.65
CA ASN A 43 -18.72 6.11 -2.96
C ASN A 43 -17.98 5.25 -3.99
N PRO A 44 -17.87 3.94 -3.79
CA PRO A 44 -17.39 3.07 -4.84
C PRO A 44 -18.43 3.09 -5.96
N ALA A 45 -18.14 3.76 -7.07
CA ALA A 45 -18.96 4.05 -8.24
C ALA A 45 -20.25 3.23 -8.37
N GLY A 46 -21.34 3.74 -7.84
CA GLY A 46 -22.66 3.10 -7.90
C GLY A 46 -23.20 2.78 -6.49
N LYS A 47 -23.98 3.69 -5.96
CA LYS A 47 -24.60 3.57 -4.63
C LYS A 47 -25.52 2.35 -4.56
N ASP A 48 -25.10 1.33 -3.85
CA ASP A 48 -26.04 0.43 -3.22
C ASP A 48 -26.70 1.20 -2.05
N ALA A 49 -28.01 1.20 -1.98
CA ALA A 49 -28.77 1.88 -0.92
C ALA A 49 -28.46 1.37 0.50
N HIS A 50 -27.78 0.23 0.61
CA HIS A 50 -27.32 -0.36 1.86
C HIS A 50 -25.86 -0.04 2.21
N TYR A 51 -25.13 0.65 1.33
CA TYR A 51 -23.74 1.01 1.50
C TYR A 51 -23.64 2.37 2.20
N ASN A 52 -23.28 2.39 3.48
CA ASN A 52 -23.02 3.64 4.20
C ASN A 52 -21.55 4.08 4.20
N GLY A 53 -20.65 3.22 3.73
CA GLY A 53 -19.23 3.48 3.55
C GLY A 53 -18.39 3.58 4.82
N THR A 54 -18.99 3.86 5.96
CA THR A 54 -18.26 4.17 7.20
C THR A 54 -17.36 3.02 7.66
N GLU A 55 -17.83 1.78 7.53
CA GLU A 55 -17.11 0.57 7.99
C GLU A 55 -16.37 -0.18 6.85
N TYR A 56 -16.27 0.43 5.69
CA TYR A 56 -15.79 -0.24 4.47
C TYR A 56 -14.34 0.11 4.09
N CYS A 57 -13.57 0.75 4.97
CA CYS A 57 -12.15 1.05 4.71
C CYS A 57 -11.33 -0.21 4.37
N GLY A 58 -11.51 -1.31 5.12
CA GLY A 58 -10.88 -2.58 4.83
C GLY A 58 -11.21 -3.13 3.44
N PRO A 59 -12.51 -3.38 3.12
CA PRO A 59 -12.92 -3.82 1.79
C PRO A 59 -12.46 -2.91 0.64
N ALA A 60 -12.43 -1.60 0.83
CA ALA A 60 -11.98 -0.66 -0.20
C ALA A 60 -10.46 -0.79 -0.46
N VAL A 61 -9.65 -0.93 0.60
CA VAL A 61 -8.20 -1.23 0.47
C VAL A 61 -7.98 -2.56 -0.25
N LEU A 62 -8.69 -3.62 0.16
CA LEU A 62 -8.61 -4.94 -0.50
C LEU A 62 -8.98 -4.86 -1.99
N ALA A 63 -10.02 -4.09 -2.33
CA ALA A 63 -10.45 -3.92 -3.72
C ALA A 63 -9.38 -3.18 -4.55
N GLY A 64 -8.76 -2.17 -3.99
CA GLY A 64 -7.62 -1.46 -4.60
C GLY A 64 -6.43 -2.37 -4.88
N MET A 65 -6.08 -3.23 -3.94
CA MET A 65 -5.03 -4.25 -4.11
C MET A 65 -5.41 -5.28 -5.17
N ALA A 66 -6.64 -5.81 -5.12
CA ALA A 66 -7.13 -6.78 -6.10
C ALA A 66 -7.08 -6.22 -7.54
N LYS A 67 -7.46 -4.96 -7.74
CA LYS A 67 -7.36 -4.29 -9.05
C LYS A 67 -5.93 -4.12 -9.51
N ALA A 68 -5.02 -3.69 -8.65
CA ALA A 68 -3.60 -3.51 -8.95
C ALA A 68 -2.95 -4.82 -9.43
N ARG A 69 -3.45 -5.96 -8.96
CA ARG A 69 -2.97 -7.31 -9.29
C ARG A 69 -3.79 -8.02 -10.37
N GLY A 70 -4.77 -7.36 -10.97
CA GLY A 70 -5.64 -7.96 -12.00
C GLY A 70 -6.61 -9.02 -11.46
N LEU A 71 -6.88 -9.03 -10.15
CA LEU A 71 -7.73 -10.01 -9.46
C LEU A 71 -9.18 -9.53 -9.29
N SER A 72 -9.58 -8.43 -9.94
CA SER A 72 -10.93 -7.87 -9.83
C SER A 72 -12.03 -8.74 -10.49
N GLY A 73 -11.65 -9.66 -11.36
CA GLY A 73 -12.59 -10.51 -12.10
C GLY A 73 -13.54 -9.74 -13.01
N GLY A 74 -13.19 -8.51 -13.41
CA GLY A 74 -14.02 -7.64 -14.24
C GLY A 74 -15.17 -6.96 -13.49
N LEU A 75 -15.24 -7.05 -12.18
CA LEU A 75 -16.26 -6.41 -11.37
C LEU A 75 -16.08 -4.88 -11.36
N SER A 76 -17.19 -4.15 -11.21
CA SER A 76 -17.16 -2.73 -10.87
C SER A 76 -16.54 -2.51 -9.50
N ASP A 77 -16.12 -1.28 -9.19
CA ASP A 77 -15.54 -0.97 -7.87
C ASP A 77 -16.52 -1.27 -6.73
N ALA A 78 -17.80 -0.92 -6.91
CA ALA A 78 -18.84 -1.19 -5.93
C ALA A 78 -19.08 -2.69 -5.71
N ASP A 79 -19.18 -3.47 -6.80
CA ASP A 79 -19.40 -4.91 -6.71
C ASP A 79 -18.19 -5.61 -6.08
N LEU A 80 -16.97 -5.14 -6.41
CA LEU A 80 -15.74 -5.69 -5.85
C LEU A 80 -15.64 -5.40 -4.35
N VAL A 81 -15.89 -4.17 -3.93
CA VAL A 81 -15.92 -3.80 -2.50
C VAL A 81 -16.96 -4.60 -1.74
N ASN A 82 -18.19 -4.72 -2.27
CA ASN A 82 -19.26 -5.50 -1.64
C ASN A 82 -18.90 -6.99 -1.54
N ARG A 83 -18.32 -7.57 -2.59
CA ARG A 83 -17.85 -8.96 -2.58
C ARG A 83 -16.74 -9.16 -1.52
N LEU A 84 -15.80 -8.25 -1.44
CA LEU A 84 -14.70 -8.34 -0.48
C LEU A 84 -15.18 -8.09 0.95
N ALA A 85 -16.16 -7.22 1.16
CA ALA A 85 -16.83 -7.05 2.45
C ALA A 85 -17.48 -8.36 2.92
N GLN A 86 -18.16 -9.08 2.03
CA GLN A 86 -18.75 -10.39 2.34
C GLN A 86 -17.67 -11.44 2.66
N LEU A 87 -16.61 -11.52 1.85
CA LEU A 87 -15.50 -12.47 2.07
C LEU A 87 -14.74 -12.19 3.37
N ALA A 88 -14.59 -10.92 3.72
CA ALA A 88 -13.95 -10.47 4.96
C ALA A 88 -14.87 -10.54 6.18
N GLY A 89 -16.15 -10.85 6.00
CA GLY A 89 -17.15 -10.82 7.09
C GLY A 89 -17.28 -9.43 7.72
N THR A 90 -17.23 -8.38 6.89
CA THR A 90 -17.37 -7.00 7.36
C THR A 90 -18.71 -6.78 8.01
N ASP A 91 -18.71 -6.34 9.26
CA ASP A 91 -19.93 -5.96 9.98
C ASP A 91 -20.22 -4.48 9.77
N PRO A 92 -21.48 -4.10 9.46
CA PRO A 92 -21.83 -2.69 9.17
C PRO A 92 -21.76 -1.76 10.39
N ARG A 93 -21.46 -2.26 11.59
CA ARG A 93 -21.34 -1.48 12.84
C ARG A 93 -19.94 -1.48 13.42
N SER A 94 -19.16 -2.51 13.16
CA SER A 94 -17.82 -2.70 13.77
C SER A 94 -16.71 -2.85 12.76
N GLY A 95 -17.01 -2.85 11.45
CA GLY A 95 -16.03 -2.90 10.39
C GLY A 95 -15.48 -4.29 10.11
N THR A 96 -14.25 -4.34 9.65
CA THR A 96 -13.56 -5.55 9.22
C THR A 96 -12.46 -5.91 10.23
N THR A 97 -12.43 -7.16 10.66
CA THR A 97 -11.33 -7.65 11.52
C THR A 97 -10.07 -8.01 10.71
N GLY A 98 -8.90 -8.04 11.35
CA GLY A 98 -7.66 -8.49 10.71
C GLY A 98 -7.75 -9.90 10.13
N ASN A 99 -8.38 -10.83 10.84
CA ASN A 99 -8.63 -12.19 10.33
C ASN A 99 -9.56 -12.18 9.11
N GLY A 100 -10.55 -11.30 9.08
CA GLY A 100 -11.40 -11.10 7.92
C GLY A 100 -10.62 -10.58 6.70
N MET A 101 -9.71 -9.62 6.91
CA MET A 101 -8.82 -9.14 5.85
C MET A 101 -7.97 -10.27 5.28
N ILE A 102 -7.35 -11.09 6.12
CA ILE A 102 -6.55 -12.25 5.71
C ILE A 102 -7.41 -13.26 4.94
N ALA A 103 -8.61 -13.58 5.42
CA ALA A 103 -9.53 -14.51 4.76
C ALA A 103 -9.92 -14.02 3.36
N ALA A 104 -10.18 -12.72 3.20
CA ALA A 104 -10.50 -12.14 1.91
C ALA A 104 -9.30 -12.19 0.94
N LEU A 105 -8.08 -11.89 1.40
CA LEU A 105 -6.85 -12.02 0.59
C LEU A 105 -6.62 -13.47 0.14
N HIS A 106 -6.77 -14.45 1.03
CA HIS A 106 -6.68 -15.87 0.67
C HIS A 106 -7.74 -16.27 -0.36
N SER A 107 -8.96 -15.72 -0.27
CA SER A 107 -10.04 -15.98 -1.23
C SER A 107 -9.74 -15.41 -2.63
N LEU A 108 -8.83 -14.43 -2.73
CA LEU A 108 -8.28 -13.90 -3.98
C LEU A 108 -7.08 -14.73 -4.50
N GLY A 109 -6.66 -15.75 -3.78
CA GLY A 109 -5.49 -16.58 -4.10
C GLY A 109 -4.16 -15.96 -3.69
N MET A 110 -4.18 -14.89 -2.88
CA MET A 110 -2.98 -14.23 -2.36
C MET A 110 -2.45 -14.97 -1.13
N GLN A 111 -1.14 -14.95 -0.97
CA GLN A 111 -0.50 -15.33 0.29
C GLN A 111 -0.45 -14.12 1.21
N THR A 112 -0.34 -14.36 2.51
CA THR A 112 -0.31 -13.28 3.51
C THR A 112 0.70 -13.57 4.61
N ASP A 113 1.24 -12.50 5.17
CA ASP A 113 1.96 -12.47 6.44
C ASP A 113 1.42 -11.31 7.28
N ALA A 114 1.59 -11.35 8.59
CA ALA A 114 1.07 -10.31 9.48
C ALA A 114 1.93 -10.12 10.72
N THR A 115 1.99 -8.89 11.22
CA THR A 115 2.66 -8.55 12.47
C THR A 115 1.83 -7.60 13.31
N ALA A 116 1.91 -7.75 14.63
CA ALA A 116 1.25 -6.86 15.57
C ALA A 116 2.05 -5.56 15.76
N GLY A 117 1.33 -4.46 15.97
CA GLY A 117 1.92 -3.16 16.22
C GLY A 117 2.63 -2.54 15.02
N ALA A 118 3.31 -1.41 15.28
CA ALA A 118 4.10 -0.69 14.30
C ALA A 118 5.51 -1.30 14.20
N ASN A 119 5.72 -2.15 13.22
CA ASN A 119 7.01 -2.79 12.94
C ASN A 119 7.53 -2.27 11.59
N LEU A 120 8.16 -1.08 11.59
CA LEU A 120 8.68 -0.46 10.36
C LEU A 120 9.67 -1.37 9.62
N PRO A 121 10.66 -2.02 10.26
CA PRO A 121 11.56 -2.93 9.55
C PRO A 121 10.83 -4.08 8.85
N TRP A 122 9.70 -4.55 9.40
CA TRP A 122 8.89 -5.56 8.74
C TRP A 122 8.17 -4.97 7.52
N ILE A 123 7.61 -3.75 7.62
CA ILE A 123 6.98 -3.04 6.50
C ILE A 123 7.99 -2.87 5.36
N ASP A 124 9.20 -2.40 5.67
CA ASP A 124 10.27 -2.20 4.71
C ASP A 124 10.64 -3.49 3.97
N ASN A 125 10.78 -4.59 4.71
CA ASN A 125 11.08 -5.90 4.13
C ASN A 125 9.96 -6.39 3.19
N GLN A 126 8.69 -6.16 3.55
CA GLN A 126 7.56 -6.53 2.70
C GLN A 126 7.56 -5.70 1.39
N LEU A 127 7.72 -4.39 1.50
CA LEU A 127 7.80 -3.51 0.33
C LEU A 127 9.00 -3.83 -0.55
N ALA A 128 10.18 -4.09 0.03
CA ALA A 128 11.38 -4.50 -0.70
C ALA A 128 11.18 -5.81 -1.47
N SER A 129 10.30 -6.67 -0.97
CA SER A 129 9.90 -7.93 -1.63
C SER A 129 8.82 -7.73 -2.71
N GLY A 130 8.33 -6.50 -2.92
CA GLY A 130 7.26 -6.19 -3.87
C GLY A 130 5.86 -6.56 -3.37
N HIS A 131 5.71 -6.75 -2.05
CA HIS A 131 4.44 -7.08 -1.44
C HIS A 131 3.67 -5.82 -1.08
N ASP A 132 2.33 -5.84 -1.22
CA ASP A 132 1.47 -4.79 -0.69
C ASP A 132 1.38 -4.89 0.83
N VAL A 133 1.31 -3.75 1.51
CA VAL A 133 1.15 -3.71 2.96
C VAL A 133 -0.15 -2.97 3.32
N ILE A 134 -0.95 -3.57 4.17
CA ILE A 134 -2.14 -2.96 4.77
C ILE A 134 -1.79 -2.63 6.22
N ALA A 135 -2.01 -1.39 6.63
CA ALA A 135 -1.89 -1.00 8.03
C ALA A 135 -3.28 -0.72 8.63
N ASN A 136 -3.50 -1.27 9.83
CA ASN A 136 -4.65 -0.95 10.67
C ASN A 136 -4.19 0.00 11.78
N GLY A 137 -4.84 1.15 11.87
CA GLY A 137 -4.48 2.19 12.82
C GLY A 137 -5.68 3.06 13.22
N ASP A 138 -5.40 4.24 13.74
CA ASP A 138 -6.42 5.18 14.17
C ASP A 138 -6.70 6.25 13.10
N PHE A 139 -7.93 6.33 12.65
CA PHE A 139 -8.42 7.29 11.65
C PHE A 139 -8.03 8.75 11.98
N TYR A 140 -8.12 9.12 13.25
CA TYR A 140 -7.81 10.48 13.73
C TYR A 140 -6.31 10.71 14.00
N SER A 141 -5.47 9.76 13.64
CA SER A 141 -4.01 9.91 13.64
C SER A 141 -3.42 10.09 12.23
N VAL A 142 -4.27 10.04 11.19
CA VAL A 142 -3.84 10.33 9.80
C VAL A 142 -3.57 11.83 9.66
N PRO A 143 -2.48 12.24 8.98
CA PRO A 143 -2.17 13.65 8.75
C PRO A 143 -3.33 14.43 8.13
N GLY A 144 -3.66 15.57 8.74
CA GLY A 144 -4.78 16.43 8.33
C GLY A 144 -6.15 16.04 8.91
N ARG A 145 -6.21 14.98 9.73
CA ARG A 145 -7.42 14.56 10.46
C ARG A 145 -7.21 14.46 11.96
N GLU A 146 -6.04 14.93 12.46
CA GLU A 146 -5.64 14.71 13.83
C GLU A 146 -6.66 15.26 14.83
N ASN A 147 -7.16 14.39 15.68
CA ASN A 147 -8.00 14.74 16.82
C ASN A 147 -7.69 13.80 18.01
N PRO A 148 -6.95 14.28 19.02
CA PRO A 148 -6.50 13.42 20.13
C PRO A 148 -7.65 12.98 21.07
N ASN A 149 -8.85 13.52 20.91
CA ASN A 149 -10.02 13.18 21.72
C ASN A 149 -10.94 12.16 21.04
N LEU A 150 -10.64 11.77 19.80
CA LEU A 150 -11.43 10.80 19.04
C LEU A 150 -10.53 9.66 18.58
N HIS A 151 -11.07 8.45 18.56
CA HIS A 151 -10.39 7.26 18.06
C HIS A 151 -11.37 6.41 17.27
N ALA A 152 -10.92 5.95 16.10
CA ALA A 152 -11.66 5.02 15.26
C ALA A 152 -10.69 4.13 14.48
N GLY A 153 -10.98 2.84 14.41
CA GLY A 153 -10.19 1.92 13.60
C GLY A 153 -10.26 2.30 12.11
N HIS A 154 -9.11 2.21 11.43
CA HIS A 154 -9.02 2.53 10.01
C HIS A 154 -7.95 1.70 9.30
N TYR A 155 -8.22 1.36 8.04
CA TYR A 155 -7.28 0.67 7.17
C TYR A 155 -6.76 1.59 6.07
N ILE A 156 -5.45 1.56 5.85
CA ILE A 156 -4.76 2.22 4.74
C ILE A 156 -3.86 1.21 4.04
N ALA A 157 -3.54 1.46 2.76
CA ALA A 157 -2.51 0.70 2.05
C ALA A 157 -1.19 1.49 2.02
N ILE A 158 -0.09 0.82 2.32
CA ILE A 158 1.28 1.33 2.16
C ILE A 158 1.85 0.68 0.89
N THR A 159 2.24 1.51 -0.09
CA THR A 159 2.53 1.03 -1.45
C THR A 159 3.97 1.24 -1.89
N ALA A 160 4.71 2.12 -1.24
CA ALA A 160 6.12 2.32 -1.53
C ALA A 160 6.85 2.93 -0.33
N ALA A 161 8.14 2.65 -0.20
CA ALA A 161 9.08 3.39 0.64
C ALA A 161 9.79 4.45 -0.20
N MET A 162 10.06 5.60 0.39
CA MET A 162 10.63 6.77 -0.26
C MET A 162 11.66 7.46 0.65
N ASP A 163 12.44 8.38 0.07
CA ASP A 163 13.34 9.29 0.81
C ASP A 163 14.34 8.56 1.72
N GLY A 164 14.98 7.51 1.21
CA GLY A 164 15.92 6.72 2.00
C GLY A 164 15.24 5.94 3.12
N TRP A 165 14.03 5.43 2.87
CA TRP A 165 13.20 4.66 3.81
C TRP A 165 12.75 5.47 5.04
N SER A 166 12.56 6.80 4.90
CA SER A 166 12.08 7.68 5.97
C SER A 166 10.63 8.13 5.80
N SER A 167 10.00 7.75 4.68
CA SER A 167 8.60 8.02 4.38
C SER A 167 8.00 6.94 3.49
N TYR A 168 6.68 6.89 3.45
CA TYR A 168 5.90 5.91 2.70
C TYR A 168 4.82 6.58 1.87
N LYS A 169 4.61 6.07 0.67
CA LYS A 169 3.43 6.38 -0.13
C LYS A 169 2.25 5.59 0.43
N VAL A 170 1.17 6.29 0.73
CA VAL A 170 -0.03 5.73 1.35
C VAL A 170 -1.26 6.01 0.49
N THR A 171 -2.08 5.00 0.29
CA THR A 171 -3.42 5.12 -0.30
C THR A 171 -4.46 4.96 0.79
N ASP A 172 -5.24 6.02 1.02
CA ASP A 172 -6.27 6.07 2.05
C ASP A 172 -7.67 6.04 1.41
N PRO A 173 -8.51 5.05 1.72
CA PRO A 173 -9.83 4.91 1.10
C PRO A 173 -10.85 5.96 1.55
N ALA A 174 -10.58 6.73 2.60
CA ALA A 174 -11.54 7.68 3.15
C ALA A 174 -11.56 9.03 2.45
N ASP A 175 -10.48 9.46 1.79
CA ASP A 175 -10.43 10.79 1.16
C ASP A 175 -9.91 10.82 -0.28
N GLY A 176 -9.60 9.68 -0.83
CA GLY A 176 -9.18 9.58 -2.21
C GLY A 176 -7.78 10.05 -2.50
N LYS A 177 -7.02 10.33 -1.49
CA LYS A 177 -5.70 10.87 -1.69
C LYS A 177 -4.64 9.80 -1.55
N VAL A 178 -3.78 9.75 -2.53
CA VAL A 178 -2.45 9.20 -2.33
C VAL A 178 -1.65 10.28 -1.61
N THR A 179 -1.18 9.98 -0.42
CA THR A 179 -0.38 10.89 0.40
C THR A 179 0.93 10.22 0.81
N SER A 180 1.86 10.98 1.36
CA SER A 180 3.02 10.42 2.03
C SER A 180 2.86 10.54 3.54
N MET A 181 3.36 9.54 4.27
CA MET A 181 3.48 9.54 5.72
C MET A 181 4.91 9.18 6.11
N THR A 182 5.49 9.94 7.04
CA THR A 182 6.80 9.62 7.59
C THR A 182 6.74 8.40 8.51
N ASP A 183 7.87 7.80 8.83
CA ASP A 183 8.01 6.72 9.82
C ASP A 183 7.23 7.00 11.11
N SER A 184 7.46 8.19 11.68
CA SER A 184 6.79 8.59 12.92
C SER A 184 5.27 8.72 12.78
N GLN A 185 4.77 9.11 11.60
CA GLN A 185 3.34 9.19 11.33
C GLN A 185 2.72 7.80 11.16
N ILE A 186 3.39 6.88 10.48
CA ILE A 186 2.97 5.47 10.37
C ILE A 186 2.97 4.80 11.76
N GLU A 187 4.04 4.97 12.53
CA GLU A 187 4.08 4.45 13.90
C GLU A 187 2.95 5.00 14.76
N LYS A 188 2.73 6.33 14.74
CA LYS A 188 1.65 6.97 15.48
C LYS A 188 0.29 6.41 15.04
N PHE A 189 0.03 6.32 13.74
CA PHE A 189 -1.21 5.78 13.18
C PHE A 189 -1.51 4.39 13.73
N ILE A 190 -0.55 3.46 13.65
CA ILE A 190 -0.73 2.07 14.08
C ILE A 190 -0.85 1.98 15.61
N ARG A 191 0.01 2.68 16.37
CA ARG A 191 0.03 2.61 17.85
C ARG A 191 -1.19 3.25 18.50
N SER A 192 -1.81 4.24 17.85
CA SER A 192 -2.99 4.94 18.38
C SER A 192 -4.30 4.17 18.18
N HIS A 193 -4.28 3.02 17.51
CA HIS A 193 -5.49 2.20 17.35
C HIS A 193 -6.03 1.75 18.71
N PRO A 194 -7.33 1.95 19.01
CA PRO A 194 -7.89 1.72 20.35
C PRO A 194 -7.80 0.27 20.85
N GLN A 195 -7.63 -0.69 19.95
CA GLN A 195 -7.52 -2.12 20.28
C GLN A 195 -6.14 -2.70 19.95
N GLY A 196 -5.15 -1.84 19.67
CA GLY A 196 -3.84 -2.25 19.15
C GLY A 196 -3.86 -2.42 17.62
N GLY A 197 -3.02 -1.65 16.92
CA GLY A 197 -2.87 -1.74 15.48
C GLY A 197 -2.02 -2.93 15.06
N PHE A 198 -2.09 -3.26 13.77
CA PHE A 198 -1.31 -4.32 13.15
C PHE A 198 -1.09 -4.02 11.67
N THR A 199 -0.23 -4.80 11.04
CA THR A 199 0.00 -4.76 9.60
C THR A 199 -0.14 -6.15 8.99
N ILE A 200 -0.64 -6.19 7.75
CA ILE A 200 -0.80 -7.41 6.94
C ILE A 200 -0.12 -7.14 5.60
N SER A 201 0.66 -8.08 5.10
CA SER A 201 1.12 -8.06 3.71
C SER A 201 0.37 -9.08 2.88
N GLY A 202 0.25 -8.79 1.57
CA GLY A 202 -0.36 -9.68 0.59
C GLY A 202 0.41 -9.71 -0.73
N TRP A 203 0.59 -10.91 -1.37
CA TRP A 203 1.32 -11.07 -2.63
C TRP A 203 0.83 -12.24 -3.48
#